data_6c30806d3bf07371a5fd435dc645e041
#
_entry.id   6c30806d3bf07371a5fd435dc645e041
#
_cell.length_a   1.000
_cell.length_b   1.000
_cell.length_c   1.000
_cell.angle_alpha   90.00
_cell.angle_beta   90.00
_cell.angle_gamma   90.00
#
_symmetry.space_group_name_H-M   'P 1'
#
loop_
_entity.id
_entity.type
_entity.pdbx_description
1 polymer ?
#
loop_
_entity_poly.entity_id
_entity_poly.type
_entity_poly.pdbx_seq_one_letter_code
_entity_poly.pdbx_strand_id
1 'polypeptide(L)'
;MSRPSEGDFGVFYRHYISLTRGNIPSELISNHAKDIVEFISGIPEEKASYAYAEGKWTIRQMLQHMMDTERIFVYRLIWIARGDGRSLPGFDENAFAAAAPASHRKLAEMKEEFLLLRRSTDLLIESLTNKELEQRGEASGYPVTVDALCYIIFGHNLHHLEVIMRLYDFT
;
A
#
# COMPACT_ATOMS: atom_id res chain seq x y z
N MET A 1 -16.13 14.53 -6.49
CA MET A 1 -15.04 14.52 -5.47
C MET A 1 -13.80 15.10 -6.09
N SER A 2 -12.91 15.66 -5.31
CA SER A 2 -11.55 16.11 -5.70
C SER A 2 -10.54 15.27 -4.94
N ARG A 3 -9.27 15.29 -5.38
CA ARG A 3 -8.18 14.65 -4.64
C ARG A 3 -8.19 15.05 -3.17
N PRO A 4 -7.72 14.17 -2.26
CA PRO A 4 -7.57 14.49 -0.84
C PRO A 4 -6.72 15.76 -0.63
N SER A 5 -7.17 16.60 0.28
CA SER A 5 -6.53 17.87 0.67
C SER A 5 -5.84 17.76 2.04
N GLU A 6 -5.04 18.78 2.39
CA GLU A 6 -4.49 18.87 3.75
C GLU A 6 -5.63 18.87 4.78
N GLY A 7 -5.51 18.02 5.79
CA GLY A 7 -6.57 17.77 6.78
C GLY A 7 -7.37 16.49 6.52
N ASP A 8 -7.27 15.89 5.33
CA ASP A 8 -7.88 14.60 5.03
C ASP A 8 -6.96 13.42 5.40
N PHE A 9 -5.71 13.69 5.76
CA PHE A 9 -4.71 12.68 6.12
C PHE A 9 -3.55 13.27 6.95
N GLY A 10 -2.83 12.42 7.68
CA GLY A 10 -1.60 12.82 8.36
C GLY A 10 -0.51 13.27 7.38
N VAL A 11 0.22 14.35 7.71
CA VAL A 11 1.20 15.02 6.82
C VAL A 11 2.27 14.07 6.24
N PHE A 12 2.62 13.02 6.93
CA PHE A 12 3.61 12.03 6.49
C PHE A 12 3.13 11.19 5.28
N TYR A 13 1.82 11.14 5.00
CA TYR A 13 1.27 10.50 3.80
C TYR A 13 1.30 11.39 2.54
N ARG A 14 1.66 12.69 2.67
CA ARG A 14 1.69 13.64 1.54
C ARG A 14 2.51 13.10 0.38
N HIS A 15 3.67 12.51 0.66
CA HIS A 15 4.52 11.94 -0.38
C HIS A 15 3.80 10.82 -1.15
N TYR A 16 3.18 9.87 -0.47
CA TYR A 16 2.45 8.77 -1.13
C TYR A 16 1.34 9.30 -2.04
N ILE A 17 0.53 10.23 -1.53
CA ILE A 17 -0.55 10.83 -2.32
C ILE A 17 0.02 11.58 -3.54
N SER A 18 1.17 12.24 -3.42
CA SER A 18 1.80 12.96 -4.54
C SER A 18 2.27 12.05 -5.69
N LEU A 19 2.56 10.80 -5.43
CA LEU A 19 2.96 9.81 -6.45
C LEU A 19 1.79 9.33 -7.32
N THR A 20 0.57 9.50 -6.86
CA THR A 20 -0.61 9.01 -7.57
C THR A 20 -1.12 10.00 -8.61
N ARG A 21 -1.73 9.48 -9.69
CA ARG A 21 -2.44 10.24 -10.73
C ARG A 21 -3.92 9.87 -10.70
N GLY A 22 -4.77 10.88 -10.87
CA GLY A 22 -6.23 10.73 -10.85
C GLY A 22 -6.88 11.64 -9.81
N ASN A 23 -8.15 11.93 -9.98
CA ASN A 23 -8.94 12.82 -9.15
C ASN A 23 -9.97 12.08 -8.29
N ILE A 24 -10.26 10.83 -8.61
CA ILE A 24 -11.18 9.96 -7.89
C ILE A 24 -10.57 8.56 -7.75
N PRO A 25 -10.97 7.76 -6.73
CA PRO A 25 -10.37 6.45 -6.47
C PRO A 25 -10.40 5.45 -7.64
N SER A 26 -11.45 5.43 -8.45
CA SER A 26 -11.51 4.55 -9.63
C SER A 26 -10.45 4.86 -10.68
N GLU A 27 -10.02 6.13 -10.80
CA GLU A 27 -8.92 6.51 -11.69
C GLU A 27 -7.56 6.00 -11.20
N LEU A 28 -7.39 5.77 -9.88
CA LEU A 28 -6.15 5.18 -9.34
C LEU A 28 -5.96 3.76 -9.89
N ILE A 29 -7.03 2.99 -9.96
CA ILE A 29 -6.99 1.63 -10.48
C ILE A 29 -6.57 1.65 -11.96
N SER A 30 -7.26 2.44 -12.79
CA SER A 30 -6.96 2.53 -14.22
C SER A 30 -5.56 3.07 -14.52
N ASN A 31 -5.06 3.97 -13.67
CA ASN A 31 -3.76 4.64 -13.88
C ASN A 31 -2.57 3.86 -13.34
N HIS A 32 -2.77 2.94 -12.36
CA HIS A 32 -1.64 2.37 -11.60
C HIS A 32 -1.69 0.86 -11.41
N ALA A 33 -2.88 0.23 -11.36
CA ALA A 33 -2.97 -1.18 -10.97
C ALA A 33 -2.17 -2.09 -11.89
N LYS A 34 -2.25 -1.86 -13.21
CA LYS A 34 -1.51 -2.65 -14.21
C LYS A 34 0.01 -2.54 -14.01
N ASP A 35 0.53 -1.33 -13.88
CA ASP A 35 1.98 -1.08 -13.77
C ASP A 35 2.54 -1.70 -12.48
N ILE A 36 1.80 -1.60 -11.36
CA ILE A 36 2.18 -2.23 -10.09
C ILE A 36 2.26 -3.76 -10.23
N VAL A 37 1.23 -4.36 -10.83
CA VAL A 37 1.15 -5.81 -11.03
C VAL A 37 2.25 -6.31 -11.96
N GLU A 38 2.47 -5.64 -13.08
CA GLU A 38 3.50 -6.01 -14.05
C GLU A 38 4.91 -5.91 -13.45
N PHE A 39 5.17 -4.83 -12.71
CA PHE A 39 6.46 -4.65 -12.04
C PHE A 39 6.75 -5.77 -11.04
N ILE A 40 5.83 -6.04 -10.11
CA ILE A 40 6.02 -7.09 -9.11
C ILE A 40 6.14 -8.48 -9.76
N SER A 41 5.34 -8.76 -10.79
CA SER A 41 5.41 -10.02 -11.53
C SER A 41 6.77 -10.20 -12.21
N GLY A 42 7.38 -9.11 -12.70
CA GLY A 42 8.66 -9.11 -13.40
C GLY A 42 9.88 -9.28 -12.51
N ILE A 43 9.78 -9.18 -11.18
CA ILE A 43 10.93 -9.34 -10.28
C ILE A 43 11.51 -10.76 -10.41
N PRO A 44 12.80 -10.97 -10.75
CA PRO A 44 13.37 -12.31 -10.93
C PRO A 44 13.58 -13.02 -9.58
N GLU A 45 13.45 -14.36 -9.58
CA GLU A 45 13.56 -15.18 -8.35
C GLU A 45 14.95 -15.05 -7.70
N GLU A 46 16.00 -14.92 -8.48
CA GLU A 46 17.39 -14.75 -8.01
C GLU A 46 17.60 -13.46 -7.22
N LYS A 47 16.77 -12.45 -7.42
CA LYS A 47 16.80 -11.20 -6.65
C LYS A 47 16.08 -11.29 -5.30
N ALA A 48 15.38 -12.36 -5.02
CA ALA A 48 14.54 -12.52 -3.83
C ALA A 48 15.26 -12.21 -2.50
N SER A 49 16.51 -12.62 -2.38
CA SER A 49 17.34 -12.40 -1.17
C SER A 49 18.27 -11.20 -1.29
N TYR A 50 18.21 -10.45 -2.39
CA TYR A 50 19.06 -9.28 -2.59
C TYR A 50 18.60 -8.12 -1.70
N ALA A 51 19.56 -7.47 -1.03
CA ALA A 51 19.40 -6.20 -0.35
C ALA A 51 20.46 -5.23 -0.89
N TYR A 52 20.11 -3.97 -1.12
CA TYR A 52 21.03 -3.00 -1.74
C TYR A 52 22.16 -2.53 -0.81
N ALA A 53 22.08 -2.79 0.49
CA ALA A 53 23.13 -2.53 1.48
C ALA A 53 22.92 -3.41 2.72
N GLU A 54 23.93 -3.53 3.57
CA GLU A 54 23.86 -4.20 4.86
C GLU A 54 22.76 -3.57 5.75
N GLY A 55 21.98 -4.40 6.41
CA GLY A 55 20.86 -3.97 7.28
C GLY A 55 19.64 -3.43 6.55
N LYS A 56 19.61 -3.48 5.21
CA LYS A 56 18.42 -3.11 4.42
C LYS A 56 17.59 -4.35 4.11
N TRP A 57 16.32 -4.11 3.85
CA TRP A 57 15.39 -5.20 3.54
C TRP A 57 15.75 -5.89 2.23
N THR A 58 15.58 -7.19 2.20
CA THR A 58 15.60 -7.96 0.97
C THR A 58 14.32 -7.72 0.16
N ILE A 59 14.32 -8.12 -1.11
CA ILE A 59 13.10 -8.07 -1.96
C ILE A 59 11.94 -8.83 -1.29
N ARG A 60 12.19 -10.00 -0.70
CA ARG A 60 11.15 -10.74 0.03
C ARG A 60 10.58 -9.95 1.20
N GLN A 61 11.45 -9.31 1.99
CA GLN A 61 11.01 -8.49 3.13
C GLN A 61 10.24 -7.25 2.66
N MET A 62 10.68 -6.61 1.56
CA MET A 62 9.99 -5.50 0.96
C MET A 62 8.58 -5.91 0.49
N LEU A 63 8.47 -7.02 -0.24
CA LEU A 63 7.17 -7.51 -0.72
C LEU A 63 6.26 -7.93 0.43
N GLN A 64 6.81 -8.55 1.48
CA GLN A 64 6.05 -8.88 2.70
C GLN A 64 5.53 -7.61 3.38
N HIS A 65 6.38 -6.60 3.55
CA HIS A 65 5.98 -5.31 4.09
C HIS A 65 4.87 -4.64 3.27
N MET A 66 4.98 -4.65 1.94
CA MET A 66 3.94 -4.09 1.07
C MET A 66 2.59 -4.79 1.29
N MET A 67 2.58 -6.12 1.38
CA MET A 67 1.34 -6.89 1.62
C MET A 67 0.76 -6.64 3.02
N ASP A 68 1.59 -6.62 4.05
CA ASP A 68 1.13 -6.42 5.43
C ASP A 68 0.56 -5.01 5.61
N THR A 69 1.25 -4.01 5.07
CA THR A 69 0.81 -2.61 5.11
C THR A 69 -0.48 -2.41 4.33
N GLU A 70 -0.63 -3.03 3.16
CA GLU A 70 -1.88 -2.96 2.39
C GLU A 70 -3.05 -3.56 3.17
N ARG A 71 -2.88 -4.69 3.83
CA ARG A 71 -3.90 -5.29 4.71
C ARG A 71 -4.31 -4.36 5.85
N ILE A 72 -3.34 -3.69 6.47
CA ILE A 72 -3.60 -2.72 7.54
C ILE A 72 -4.38 -1.51 6.99
N PHE A 73 -4.00 -0.98 5.83
CA PHE A 73 -4.71 0.15 5.21
C PHE A 73 -6.12 -0.23 4.76
N VAL A 74 -6.30 -1.43 4.21
CA VAL A 74 -7.62 -1.97 3.84
C VAL A 74 -8.50 -2.17 5.06
N TYR A 75 -7.97 -2.69 6.17
CA TYR A 75 -8.68 -2.79 7.43
C TYR A 75 -9.15 -1.42 7.92
N ARG A 76 -8.27 -0.41 7.92
CA ARG A 76 -8.61 0.97 8.28
C ARG A 76 -9.70 1.55 7.37
N LEU A 77 -9.58 1.32 6.07
CA LEU A 77 -10.55 1.77 5.07
C LEU A 77 -11.93 1.20 5.35
N ILE A 78 -12.04 -0.12 5.54
CA ILE A 78 -13.33 -0.79 5.83
C ILE A 78 -13.90 -0.29 7.15
N TRP A 79 -13.08 -0.19 8.20
CA TRP A 79 -13.48 0.26 9.52
C TRP A 79 -14.16 1.63 9.49
N ILE A 80 -13.50 2.59 8.84
CA ILE A 80 -13.98 3.96 8.72
C ILE A 80 -15.17 4.04 7.77
N ALA A 81 -15.13 3.35 6.63
CA ALA A 81 -16.22 3.31 5.66
C ALA A 81 -17.53 2.76 6.25
N ARG A 82 -17.46 1.87 7.24
CA ARG A 82 -18.64 1.32 7.95
C ARG A 82 -19.09 2.18 9.13
N GLY A 83 -18.45 3.35 9.37
CA GLY A 83 -18.88 4.35 10.34
C GLY A 83 -18.45 4.05 11.77
N ASP A 84 -17.48 3.17 12.01
CA ASP A 84 -16.93 3.00 13.36
C ASP A 84 -15.98 4.17 13.69
N GLY A 85 -16.34 4.95 14.69
CA GLY A 85 -15.64 6.17 15.08
C GLY A 85 -14.45 5.97 16.03
N ARG A 86 -14.09 4.71 16.37
CA ARG A 86 -12.96 4.44 17.26
C ARG A 86 -11.63 4.68 16.54
N SER A 87 -10.68 5.31 17.22
CA SER A 87 -9.33 5.50 16.71
C SER A 87 -8.61 4.15 16.51
N LEU A 88 -7.92 4.02 15.39
CA LEU A 88 -7.13 2.82 15.07
C LEU A 88 -5.65 3.03 15.40
N PRO A 89 -4.98 2.00 15.98
CA PRO A 89 -3.59 2.11 16.37
C PRO A 89 -2.66 2.27 15.17
N GLY A 90 -1.47 2.84 15.44
CA GLY A 90 -0.30 2.73 14.58
C GLY A 90 0.34 1.34 14.68
N PHE A 91 1.32 1.10 13.82
CA PHE A 91 2.20 -0.07 13.89
C PHE A 91 3.62 0.35 13.55
N ASP A 92 4.59 -0.44 14.02
CA ASP A 92 6.02 -0.26 13.70
C ASP A 92 6.36 -1.20 12.52
N GLU A 93 6.59 -0.62 11.35
CA GLU A 93 6.90 -1.36 10.13
C GLU A 93 8.21 -2.14 10.22
N ASN A 94 9.19 -1.64 10.97
CA ASN A 94 10.47 -2.33 11.14
C ASN A 94 10.31 -3.55 12.06
N ALA A 95 9.55 -3.41 13.15
CA ALA A 95 9.23 -4.53 14.02
C ALA A 95 8.43 -5.62 13.28
N PHE A 96 7.48 -5.23 12.42
CA PHE A 96 6.71 -6.16 11.59
C PHE A 96 7.61 -6.88 10.59
N ALA A 97 8.45 -6.15 9.86
CA ALA A 97 9.39 -6.74 8.89
C ALA A 97 10.39 -7.70 9.57
N ALA A 98 10.86 -7.38 10.77
CA ALA A 98 11.75 -8.24 11.54
C ALA A 98 11.06 -9.52 12.04
N ALA A 99 9.78 -9.44 12.40
CA ALA A 99 8.99 -10.58 12.89
C ALA A 99 8.45 -11.46 11.76
N ALA A 100 8.35 -10.94 10.53
CA ALA A 100 7.76 -11.66 9.41
C ALA A 100 8.69 -12.77 8.87
N PRO A 101 8.19 -13.98 8.61
CA PRO A 101 9.00 -15.13 8.16
C PRO A 101 9.31 -15.08 6.65
N ALA A 102 9.58 -13.89 6.09
CA ALA A 102 9.72 -13.69 4.65
C ALA A 102 10.87 -14.51 4.03
N SER A 103 11.95 -14.77 4.78
CA SER A 103 13.10 -15.55 4.32
C SER A 103 12.79 -17.00 3.97
N HIS A 104 11.72 -17.57 4.51
CA HIS A 104 11.30 -18.96 4.28
C HIS A 104 10.29 -19.11 3.14
N ARG A 105 9.86 -18.00 2.56
CA ARG A 105 8.83 -17.99 1.50
C ARG A 105 9.48 -17.99 0.11
N LYS A 106 8.86 -18.68 -0.84
CA LYS A 106 9.24 -18.55 -2.25
C LYS A 106 8.72 -17.23 -2.80
N LEU A 107 9.53 -16.52 -3.58
CA LEU A 107 9.12 -15.25 -4.16
C LEU A 107 7.91 -15.42 -5.10
N ALA A 108 7.85 -16.52 -5.84
CA ALA A 108 6.71 -16.83 -6.72
C ALA A 108 5.38 -16.89 -5.95
N GLU A 109 5.34 -17.57 -4.79
CA GLU A 109 4.16 -17.64 -3.93
C GLU A 109 3.78 -16.28 -3.34
N MET A 110 4.78 -15.47 -2.97
CA MET A 110 4.56 -14.10 -2.46
C MET A 110 4.01 -13.18 -3.56
N LYS A 111 4.48 -13.30 -4.79
CA LYS A 111 3.94 -12.56 -5.93
C LYS A 111 2.47 -12.92 -6.16
N GLU A 112 2.13 -14.20 -6.20
CA GLU A 112 0.75 -14.65 -6.36
C GLU A 112 -0.15 -14.06 -5.27
N GLU A 113 0.28 -14.14 -4.00
CA GLU A 113 -0.45 -13.56 -2.88
C GLU A 113 -0.63 -12.04 -3.04
N PHE A 114 0.42 -11.32 -3.45
CA PHE A 114 0.37 -9.88 -3.70
C PHE A 114 -0.67 -9.54 -4.77
N LEU A 115 -0.67 -10.27 -5.90
CA LEU A 115 -1.60 -10.06 -7.00
C LEU A 115 -3.05 -10.28 -6.57
N LEU A 116 -3.31 -11.34 -5.81
CA LEU A 116 -4.65 -11.63 -5.27
C LEU A 116 -5.11 -10.55 -4.28
N LEU A 117 -4.20 -10.10 -3.40
CA LEU A 117 -4.47 -9.01 -2.47
C LEU A 117 -4.80 -7.72 -3.21
N ARG A 118 -3.98 -7.33 -4.19
CA ARG A 118 -4.23 -6.14 -5.03
C ARG A 118 -5.59 -6.22 -5.72
N ARG A 119 -5.90 -7.35 -6.36
CA ARG A 119 -7.19 -7.52 -7.02
C ARG A 119 -8.35 -7.39 -6.05
N SER A 120 -8.24 -7.98 -4.85
CA SER A 120 -9.24 -7.84 -3.80
C SER A 120 -9.41 -6.38 -3.35
N THR A 121 -8.30 -5.65 -3.17
CA THR A 121 -8.30 -4.23 -2.81
C THR A 121 -8.95 -3.37 -3.89
N ASP A 122 -8.63 -3.62 -5.17
CA ASP A 122 -9.21 -2.87 -6.29
C ASP A 122 -10.73 -3.05 -6.36
N LEU A 123 -11.23 -4.29 -6.22
CA LEU A 123 -12.66 -4.59 -6.16
C LEU A 123 -13.36 -3.90 -4.99
N LEU A 124 -12.71 -3.85 -3.82
CA LEU A 124 -13.23 -3.14 -2.67
C LEU A 124 -13.36 -1.64 -2.98
N ILE A 125 -12.32 -1.02 -3.52
CA ILE A 125 -12.31 0.41 -3.86
C ILE A 125 -13.38 0.72 -4.91
N GLU A 126 -13.54 -0.11 -5.93
CA GLU A 126 -14.60 0.02 -6.95
C GLU A 126 -16.00 -0.05 -6.35
N SER A 127 -16.19 -0.79 -5.26
CA SER A 127 -17.50 -0.97 -4.60
C SER A 127 -17.88 0.17 -3.67
N LEU A 128 -16.98 1.10 -3.34
CA LEU A 128 -17.25 2.17 -2.39
C LEU A 128 -18.20 3.21 -2.99
N THR A 129 -19.20 3.57 -2.21
CA THR A 129 -20.11 4.67 -2.52
C THR A 129 -19.52 6.02 -2.17
N ASN A 130 -20.01 7.11 -2.76
CA ASN A 130 -19.59 8.46 -2.41
C ASN A 130 -19.74 8.75 -0.91
N LYS A 131 -20.82 8.25 -0.30
CA LYS A 131 -21.07 8.41 1.13
C LYS A 131 -19.99 7.71 1.98
N GLU A 132 -19.51 6.56 1.56
CA GLU A 132 -18.43 5.84 2.26
C GLU A 132 -17.09 6.55 2.06
N LEU A 133 -16.81 7.04 0.86
CA LEU A 133 -15.56 7.77 0.56
C LEU A 133 -15.43 9.06 1.39
N GLU A 134 -16.53 9.72 1.73
CA GLU A 134 -16.57 10.93 2.57
C GLU A 134 -16.41 10.63 4.07
N GLN A 135 -16.49 9.37 4.50
CA GLN A 135 -16.32 9.03 5.92
C GLN A 135 -14.93 9.41 6.43
N ARG A 136 -14.92 9.90 7.68
CA ARG A 136 -13.73 10.31 8.41
C ARG A 136 -13.53 9.47 9.65
N GLY A 137 -12.28 9.15 9.96
CA GLY A 137 -11.88 8.50 11.17
C GLY A 137 -10.50 8.96 11.61
N GLU A 138 -9.91 8.22 12.53
CA GLU A 138 -8.56 8.45 13.02
C GLU A 138 -7.75 7.15 12.96
N ALA A 139 -6.52 7.25 12.46
CA ALA A 139 -5.57 6.14 12.48
C ALA A 139 -4.16 6.66 12.78
N SER A 140 -3.42 5.95 13.62
CA SER A 140 -2.07 6.35 14.05
C SER A 140 -2.01 7.74 14.70
N GLY A 141 -3.09 8.19 15.34
CA GLY A 141 -3.20 9.52 15.97
C GLY A 141 -3.46 10.68 15.02
N TYR A 142 -3.82 10.40 13.76
CA TYR A 142 -4.09 11.42 12.75
C TYR A 142 -5.45 11.19 12.07
N PRO A 143 -6.14 12.29 11.69
CA PRO A 143 -7.36 12.18 10.90
C PRO A 143 -7.07 11.56 9.55
N VAL A 144 -8.01 10.78 9.04
CA VAL A 144 -7.94 10.20 7.69
C VAL A 144 -9.35 9.99 7.14
N THR A 145 -9.55 10.29 5.84
CA THR A 145 -10.76 9.94 5.11
C THR A 145 -10.61 8.61 4.39
N VAL A 146 -11.72 7.95 4.09
CA VAL A 146 -11.73 6.75 3.25
C VAL A 146 -11.17 7.05 1.86
N ASP A 147 -11.53 8.21 1.28
CA ASP A 147 -10.97 8.69 0.02
C ASP A 147 -9.44 8.77 0.09
N ALA A 148 -8.88 9.44 1.12
CA ALA A 148 -7.44 9.55 1.31
C ALA A 148 -6.74 8.18 1.47
N LEU A 149 -7.38 7.21 2.13
CA LEU A 149 -6.85 5.85 2.26
C LEU A 149 -6.70 5.15 0.91
N CYS A 150 -7.62 5.38 -0.04
CA CYS A 150 -7.46 4.85 -1.40
C CYS A 150 -6.17 5.36 -2.05
N TYR A 151 -5.89 6.66 -1.95
CA TYR A 151 -4.65 7.26 -2.47
C TYR A 151 -3.41 6.78 -1.73
N ILE A 152 -3.48 6.62 -0.40
CA ILE A 152 -2.37 6.13 0.44
C ILE A 152 -2.01 4.69 0.06
N ILE A 153 -2.98 3.82 -0.18
CA ILE A 153 -2.77 2.43 -0.60
C ILE A 153 -1.99 2.38 -1.92
N PHE A 154 -2.43 3.11 -2.94
CA PHE A 154 -1.72 3.15 -4.22
C PHE A 154 -0.36 3.83 -4.10
N GLY A 155 -0.30 4.96 -3.42
CA GLY A 155 0.94 5.72 -3.25
C GLY A 155 2.02 4.98 -2.47
N HIS A 156 1.65 4.17 -1.49
CA HIS A 156 2.57 3.30 -0.77
C HIS A 156 3.20 2.25 -1.70
N ASN A 157 2.39 1.60 -2.53
CA ASN A 157 2.91 0.66 -3.52
C ASN A 157 3.85 1.36 -4.51
N LEU A 158 3.44 2.50 -5.08
CA LEU A 158 4.27 3.28 -6.01
C LEU A 158 5.59 3.72 -5.38
N HIS A 159 5.58 4.17 -4.13
CA HIS A 159 6.79 4.51 -3.39
C HIS A 159 7.77 3.33 -3.33
N HIS A 160 7.29 2.14 -2.99
CA HIS A 160 8.17 0.97 -2.91
C HIS A 160 8.64 0.48 -4.28
N LEU A 161 7.84 0.63 -5.33
CA LEU A 161 8.29 0.40 -6.70
C LEU A 161 9.46 1.34 -7.06
N GLU A 162 9.33 2.63 -6.76
CA GLU A 162 10.42 3.60 -6.99
C GLU A 162 11.68 3.25 -6.19
N VAL A 163 11.54 2.85 -4.94
CA VAL A 163 12.67 2.40 -4.10
C VAL A 163 13.35 1.18 -4.71
N ILE A 164 12.57 0.19 -5.14
CA ILE A 164 13.09 -1.02 -5.75
C ILE A 164 13.81 -0.68 -7.07
N MET A 165 13.18 0.06 -7.96
CA MET A 165 13.77 0.47 -9.24
C MET A 165 15.08 1.25 -9.07
N ARG A 166 15.15 2.13 -8.09
CA ARG A 166 16.30 3.01 -7.90
C ARG A 166 17.47 2.36 -7.19
N LEU A 167 17.22 1.42 -6.25
CA LEU A 167 18.24 0.95 -5.32
C LEU A 167 18.58 -0.54 -5.49
N TYR A 168 17.69 -1.35 -6.07
CA TYR A 168 17.84 -2.81 -6.04
C TYR A 168 18.45 -3.40 -7.32
N ASP A 169 18.97 -2.58 -8.22
CA ASP A 169 19.68 -3.01 -9.44
C ASP A 169 18.97 -4.16 -10.19
N PHE A 170 18.05 -3.80 -11.09
CA PHE A 170 17.34 -4.73 -11.96
C PHE A 170 17.89 -4.75 -13.40
N THR A 171 19.06 -4.13 -13.64
CA THR A 171 19.76 -4.18 -14.94
C THR A 171 20.62 -5.43 -15.06
#